data_d15d76170aafaba7701a0d60f84125cb
#
_entry.id   d15d76170aafaba7701a0d60f84125cb
#
_cell.length_a   1.000
_cell.length_b   1.000
_cell.length_c   1.000
_cell.angle_alpha   90.00
_cell.angle_beta   90.00
_cell.angle_gamma   90.00
#
_symmetry.space_group_name_H-M   'P 1'
#
loop_
_entity.id
_entity.type
_entity.pdbx_description
1 polymer ?
#
loop_
_entity_poly.entity_id
_entity_poly.type
_entity_poly.pdbx_seq_one_letter_code
_entity_poly.pdbx_strand_id
1 'polypeptide(L)'
;MRSKLSFCGALAGTLLCASSVLADPSAADRATARSLAGEGYQALQTKDYAAAADRFGRADALVHAPTLMIDWARSLVGLGKLVEAQERYEQIMREGVDPKAPKSWQRALTDAASELAAIKPRLGWVTITVAGSADARVTVDGAPVPPAAVGVRRAVNPGEREVRVTAKGFLPQKKSLEVAEGGEASADFTLEPDPDAQLAPVPTEAAAPAPVEAAKHNPTPMYVAFGVGGAGLLVGAVTGGLALSKRSELASACNSADQCRSNQKNVLSSYHALGTVSGVGFGVGIVGLGAGVALWLLNRDSAAQPAQGLVIQPYVGVASVGALGSF
;
A
#
# COMPACT_ATOMS: atom_id res chain seq x y z
N MET A 1 47.24 -30.61 35.51
CA MET A 1 47.20 -29.85 34.26
C MET A 1 45.92 -30.21 33.51
N ARG A 2 44.89 -29.36 33.63
CA ARG A 2 43.57 -29.58 33.00
C ARG A 2 43.29 -28.36 32.13
N SER A 3 43.34 -28.57 30.81
CA SER A 3 43.00 -27.61 29.75
C SER A 3 41.47 -27.47 29.65
N LYS A 4 40.96 -26.24 29.85
CA LYS A 4 39.56 -25.89 29.59
C LYS A 4 39.48 -25.32 28.19
N LEU A 5 38.84 -26.06 27.26
CA LEU A 5 38.41 -25.54 25.98
C LEU A 5 37.11 -24.74 26.18
N SER A 6 37.20 -23.43 25.99
CA SER A 6 36.02 -22.55 25.84
C SER A 6 35.56 -22.58 24.39
N PHE A 7 34.36 -23.11 24.18
CA PHE A 7 33.69 -23.10 22.90
C PHE A 7 32.84 -21.82 22.80
N CYS A 8 33.37 -20.80 22.13
CA CYS A 8 32.63 -19.58 21.83
C CYS A 8 31.92 -19.76 20.48
N GLY A 9 30.63 -20.14 20.53
CA GLY A 9 29.75 -20.23 19.37
C GLY A 9 29.31 -18.83 18.94
N ALA A 10 29.90 -18.28 17.88
CA ALA A 10 29.43 -17.07 17.22
C ALA A 10 28.26 -17.42 16.31
N LEU A 11 27.03 -17.12 16.75
CA LEU A 11 25.83 -17.13 15.91
C LEU A 11 25.84 -15.85 15.05
N ALA A 12 26.40 -15.94 13.84
CA ALA A 12 26.29 -14.88 12.83
C ALA A 12 24.90 -14.94 12.21
N GLY A 13 23.99 -14.11 12.73
CA GLY A 13 22.69 -13.87 12.12
C GLY A 13 22.85 -13.10 10.82
N THR A 14 22.82 -13.77 9.70
CA THR A 14 22.72 -13.14 8.37
C THR A 14 21.32 -12.54 8.23
N LEU A 15 21.20 -11.22 8.46
CA LEU A 15 20.05 -10.42 8.06
C LEU A 15 20.00 -10.42 6.53
N LEU A 16 19.13 -11.22 5.93
CA LEU A 16 18.79 -11.09 4.52
C LEU A 16 17.99 -9.79 4.38
N CYS A 17 18.67 -8.70 4.01
CA CYS A 17 18.02 -7.55 3.41
C CYS A 17 17.43 -8.01 2.07
N ALA A 18 16.13 -8.31 2.07
CA ALA A 18 15.37 -8.48 0.85
C ALA A 18 15.30 -7.10 0.17
N SER A 19 16.31 -6.78 -0.65
CA SER A 19 16.21 -5.70 -1.61
C SER A 19 15.08 -6.09 -2.56
N SER A 20 14.00 -5.30 -2.59
CA SER A 20 12.96 -5.40 -3.60
C SER A 20 13.61 -5.04 -4.93
N VAL A 21 14.17 -6.03 -5.61
CA VAL A 21 14.54 -5.89 -7.02
C VAL A 21 13.23 -5.68 -7.75
N LEU A 22 12.99 -4.47 -8.22
CA LEU A 22 11.93 -4.21 -9.19
C LEU A 22 12.25 -5.09 -10.40
N ALA A 23 11.54 -6.19 -10.52
CA ALA A 23 11.71 -7.10 -11.66
C ALA A 23 11.30 -6.34 -12.93
N ASP A 24 12.09 -6.50 -14.00
CA ASP A 24 11.70 -5.96 -15.31
C ASP A 24 10.30 -6.45 -15.70
N PRO A 25 9.46 -5.57 -16.29
CA PRO A 25 8.11 -5.93 -16.69
C PRO A 25 8.12 -7.17 -17.59
N SER A 26 7.20 -8.10 -17.34
CA SER A 26 7.07 -9.31 -18.17
C SER A 26 6.64 -8.98 -19.60
N ALA A 27 6.79 -9.93 -20.54
CA ALA A 27 6.27 -9.76 -21.89
C ALA A 27 4.74 -9.56 -21.91
N ALA A 28 4.02 -10.22 -20.99
CA ALA A 28 2.58 -10.07 -20.82
C ALA A 28 2.21 -8.67 -20.29
N ASP A 29 2.95 -8.15 -19.32
CA ASP A 29 2.72 -6.80 -18.79
C ASP A 29 2.97 -5.75 -19.86
N ARG A 30 4.04 -5.90 -20.65
CA ARG A 30 4.32 -5.02 -21.80
C ARG A 30 3.23 -5.07 -22.87
N ALA A 31 2.66 -6.24 -23.16
CA ALA A 31 1.56 -6.37 -24.09
C ALA A 31 0.30 -5.68 -23.57
N THR A 32 -0.05 -5.91 -22.30
CA THR A 32 -1.20 -5.30 -21.64
C THR A 32 -1.06 -3.78 -21.56
N ALA A 33 0.13 -3.28 -21.19
CA ALA A 33 0.39 -1.84 -21.13
C ALA A 33 0.21 -1.17 -22.51
N ARG A 34 0.66 -1.82 -23.60
CA ARG A 34 0.44 -1.30 -24.96
C ARG A 34 -1.04 -1.26 -25.33
N SER A 35 -1.82 -2.29 -24.98
CA SER A 35 -3.27 -2.31 -25.24
C SER A 35 -3.97 -1.17 -24.50
N LEU A 36 -3.68 -1.01 -23.20
CA LEU A 36 -4.22 0.07 -22.38
C LEU A 36 -3.83 1.45 -22.92
N ALA A 37 -2.57 1.63 -23.33
CA ALA A 37 -2.14 2.89 -23.95
C ALA A 37 -2.90 3.18 -25.24
N GLY A 38 -3.12 2.17 -26.09
CA GLY A 38 -3.94 2.31 -27.31
C GLY A 38 -5.37 2.75 -27.02
N GLU A 39 -6.01 2.13 -26.03
CA GLU A 39 -7.34 2.53 -25.54
C GLU A 39 -7.33 3.97 -24.98
N GLY A 40 -6.30 4.33 -24.23
CA GLY A 40 -6.09 5.68 -23.70
C GLY A 40 -6.01 6.74 -24.81
N TYR A 41 -5.27 6.47 -25.87
CA TYR A 41 -5.20 7.37 -27.03
C TYR A 41 -6.54 7.53 -27.75
N GLN A 42 -7.30 6.46 -27.89
CA GLN A 42 -8.65 6.54 -28.46
C GLN A 42 -9.58 7.41 -27.61
N ALA A 43 -9.53 7.22 -26.28
CA ALA A 43 -10.28 8.04 -25.33
C ALA A 43 -9.88 9.52 -25.40
N LEU A 44 -8.59 9.85 -25.54
CA LEU A 44 -8.14 11.23 -25.74
C LEU A 44 -8.70 11.85 -27.02
N GLN A 45 -8.75 11.10 -28.11
CA GLN A 45 -9.29 11.60 -29.39
C GLN A 45 -10.78 11.95 -29.28
N THR A 46 -11.53 11.22 -28.47
CA THR A 46 -12.94 11.48 -28.18
C THR A 46 -13.16 12.44 -27.01
N LYS A 47 -12.08 12.98 -26.42
CA LYS A 47 -12.08 13.84 -25.23
C LYS A 47 -12.70 13.17 -23.99
N ASP A 48 -12.73 11.85 -23.96
CA ASP A 48 -13.05 11.10 -22.76
C ASP A 48 -11.81 11.05 -21.84
N TYR A 49 -11.55 12.19 -21.21
CA TYR A 49 -10.37 12.35 -20.35
C TYR A 49 -10.39 11.42 -19.12
N ALA A 50 -11.59 11.01 -18.68
CA ALA A 50 -11.70 10.11 -17.54
C ALA A 50 -11.22 8.70 -17.90
N ALA A 51 -11.71 8.16 -19.02
CA ALA A 51 -11.24 6.89 -19.53
C ALA A 51 -9.74 6.94 -19.89
N ALA A 52 -9.29 8.02 -20.55
CA ALA A 52 -7.89 8.19 -20.88
C ALA A 52 -6.97 8.17 -19.64
N ALA A 53 -7.31 8.92 -18.59
CA ALA A 53 -6.53 8.95 -17.35
C ALA A 53 -6.48 7.57 -16.66
N ASP A 54 -7.58 6.82 -16.63
CA ASP A 54 -7.60 5.44 -16.10
C ASP A 54 -6.66 4.53 -16.90
N ARG A 55 -6.76 4.56 -18.23
CA ARG A 55 -5.99 3.68 -19.10
C ARG A 55 -4.50 3.97 -19.05
N PHE A 56 -4.09 5.23 -19.12
CA PHE A 56 -2.67 5.61 -19.02
C PHE A 56 -2.11 5.33 -17.64
N GLY A 57 -2.85 5.61 -16.56
CA GLY A 57 -2.41 5.32 -15.19
C GLY A 57 -2.19 3.82 -14.97
N ARG A 58 -3.08 2.96 -15.48
CA ARG A 58 -2.92 1.50 -15.41
C ARG A 58 -1.79 1.00 -16.31
N ALA A 59 -1.60 1.59 -17.48
CA ALA A 59 -0.49 1.24 -18.36
C ALA A 59 0.85 1.58 -17.71
N ASP A 60 0.98 2.75 -17.08
CA ASP A 60 2.18 3.19 -16.37
C ASP A 60 2.48 2.32 -15.14
N ALA A 61 1.47 1.86 -14.43
CA ALA A 61 1.63 0.93 -13.32
C ALA A 61 2.21 -0.44 -13.73
N LEU A 62 1.98 -0.87 -14.98
CA LEU A 62 2.54 -2.11 -15.53
C LEU A 62 3.93 -1.89 -16.14
N VAL A 63 4.11 -0.78 -16.85
CA VAL A 63 5.35 -0.44 -17.54
C VAL A 63 5.57 1.07 -17.40
N HIS A 64 6.34 1.41 -16.40
CA HIS A 64 6.66 2.81 -16.13
C HIS A 64 7.43 3.45 -17.29
N ALA A 65 6.86 4.52 -17.88
CA ALA A 65 7.47 5.22 -19.00
C ALA A 65 7.06 6.70 -19.06
N PRO A 66 8.02 7.64 -19.33
CA PRO A 66 7.74 9.06 -19.43
C PRO A 66 6.64 9.40 -20.44
N THR A 67 6.52 8.63 -21.52
CA THR A 67 5.48 8.82 -22.55
C THR A 67 4.08 8.48 -22.04
N LEU A 68 3.94 7.46 -21.19
CA LEU A 68 2.65 7.13 -20.56
C LEU A 68 2.28 8.16 -19.50
N MET A 69 3.25 8.58 -18.71
CA MET A 69 3.05 9.59 -17.66
C MET A 69 2.63 10.94 -18.21
N ILE A 70 3.21 11.39 -19.33
CA ILE A 70 2.82 12.69 -19.91
C ILE A 70 1.40 12.65 -20.47
N ASP A 71 1.00 11.55 -21.12
CA ASP A 71 -0.35 11.42 -21.66
C ASP A 71 -1.39 11.24 -20.53
N TRP A 72 -0.99 10.61 -19.42
CA TRP A 72 -1.79 10.61 -18.20
C TRP A 72 -1.97 12.03 -17.64
N ALA A 73 -0.87 12.81 -17.51
CA ALA A 73 -0.93 14.20 -17.06
C ALA A 73 -1.83 15.06 -17.97
N ARG A 74 -1.71 14.94 -19.28
CA ARG A 74 -2.59 15.62 -20.26
C ARG A 74 -4.06 15.27 -20.07
N SER A 75 -4.35 14.00 -19.78
CA SER A 75 -5.71 13.55 -19.47
C SER A 75 -6.23 14.19 -18.17
N LEU A 76 -5.38 14.29 -17.13
CA LEU A 76 -5.72 14.96 -15.88
C LEU A 76 -5.98 16.46 -16.09
N VAL A 77 -5.20 17.12 -16.95
CA VAL A 77 -5.44 18.53 -17.32
C VAL A 77 -6.80 18.68 -17.99
N GLY A 78 -7.16 17.77 -18.88
CA GLY A 78 -8.48 17.74 -19.53
C GLY A 78 -9.64 17.55 -18.55
N LEU A 79 -9.40 16.88 -17.41
CA LEU A 79 -10.36 16.71 -16.31
C LEU A 79 -10.41 17.90 -15.36
N GLY A 80 -9.56 18.92 -15.51
CA GLY A 80 -9.40 19.99 -14.52
C GLY A 80 -8.67 19.57 -13.24
N LYS A 81 -8.08 18.38 -13.21
CA LYS A 81 -7.27 17.84 -12.09
C LYS A 81 -5.83 18.34 -12.20
N LEU A 82 -5.67 19.67 -12.06
CA LEU A 82 -4.40 20.35 -12.33
C LEU A 82 -3.32 20.02 -11.28
N VAL A 83 -3.71 19.78 -10.03
CA VAL A 83 -2.76 19.40 -8.95
C VAL A 83 -2.17 18.02 -9.21
N GLU A 84 -3.00 17.07 -9.59
CA GLU A 84 -2.55 15.72 -9.93
C GLU A 84 -1.71 15.72 -11.23
N ALA A 85 -2.09 16.54 -12.21
CA ALA A 85 -1.30 16.73 -13.42
C ALA A 85 0.08 17.33 -13.13
N GLN A 86 0.14 18.35 -12.27
CA GLN A 86 1.39 18.93 -11.81
C GLN A 86 2.32 17.86 -11.24
N GLU A 87 1.80 17.01 -10.36
CA GLU A 87 2.59 15.93 -9.73
C GLU A 87 3.17 14.98 -10.77
N ARG A 88 2.39 14.62 -11.81
CA ARG A 88 2.90 13.75 -12.90
C ARG A 88 3.99 14.43 -13.71
N TYR A 89 3.82 15.70 -14.10
CA TYR A 89 4.88 16.43 -14.80
C TYR A 89 6.14 16.60 -13.96
N GLU A 90 6.00 16.95 -12.69
CA GLU A 90 7.13 17.06 -11.77
C GLU A 90 7.82 15.71 -11.54
N GLN A 91 7.07 14.62 -11.54
CA GLN A 91 7.63 13.27 -11.45
C GLN A 91 8.51 12.95 -12.66
N ILE A 92 8.03 13.21 -13.89
CA ILE A 92 8.83 13.02 -15.12
C ILE A 92 10.15 13.83 -15.03
N MET A 93 10.07 15.05 -14.52
CA MET A 93 11.25 15.92 -14.38
C MET A 93 12.22 15.44 -13.30
N ARG A 94 11.72 14.93 -12.18
CA ARG A 94 12.56 14.39 -11.09
C ARG A 94 13.27 13.10 -11.49
N GLU A 95 12.59 12.22 -12.20
CA GLU A 95 13.15 10.95 -12.66
C GLU A 95 14.16 11.17 -13.78
N GLY A 96 13.92 12.18 -14.61
CA GLY A 96 14.74 12.46 -15.77
C GLY A 96 14.66 11.37 -16.83
N VAL A 97 15.50 11.50 -17.85
CA VAL A 97 15.56 10.52 -18.96
C VAL A 97 17.02 10.32 -19.34
N ASP A 98 17.47 9.08 -19.47
CA ASP A 98 18.81 8.76 -19.96
C ASP A 98 19.04 9.43 -21.32
N PRO A 99 20.19 10.09 -21.56
CA PRO A 99 20.51 10.69 -22.86
C PRO A 99 20.50 9.71 -24.04
N LYS A 100 20.66 8.41 -23.75
CA LYS A 100 20.58 7.34 -24.76
C LYS A 100 19.17 6.77 -24.94
N ALA A 101 18.21 7.18 -24.13
CA ALA A 101 16.82 6.73 -24.25
C ALA A 101 16.20 7.17 -25.60
N PRO A 102 15.11 6.53 -26.00
CA PRO A 102 14.39 6.89 -27.22
C PRO A 102 14.05 8.39 -27.29
N LYS A 103 14.09 8.98 -28.47
CA LYS A 103 13.77 10.41 -28.67
C LYS A 103 12.36 10.79 -28.17
N SER A 104 11.43 9.85 -28.17
CA SER A 104 10.07 10.05 -27.60
C SER A 104 10.11 10.32 -26.11
N TRP A 105 11.01 9.67 -25.35
CA TRP A 105 11.17 9.90 -23.92
C TRP A 105 11.80 11.26 -23.63
N GLN A 106 12.84 11.63 -24.40
CA GLN A 106 13.47 12.96 -24.31
C GLN A 106 12.46 14.07 -24.61
N ARG A 107 11.60 13.87 -25.63
CA ARG A 107 10.51 14.79 -25.94
C ARG A 107 9.52 14.87 -24.78
N ALA A 108 9.10 13.76 -24.20
CA ALA A 108 8.19 13.75 -23.06
C ALA A 108 8.74 14.55 -21.87
N LEU A 109 10.05 14.49 -21.60
CA LEU A 109 10.69 15.34 -20.57
C LEU A 109 10.62 16.83 -20.92
N THR A 110 10.91 17.20 -22.17
CA THR A 110 10.85 18.60 -22.63
C THR A 110 9.41 19.14 -22.60
N ASP A 111 8.47 18.34 -23.10
CA ASP A 111 7.04 18.69 -23.11
C ASP A 111 6.52 18.83 -21.68
N ALA A 112 6.90 17.92 -20.76
CA ALA A 112 6.50 18.00 -19.35
C ALA A 112 6.91 19.32 -18.71
N ALA A 113 8.12 19.81 -18.98
CA ALA A 113 8.59 21.08 -18.44
C ALA A 113 7.75 22.27 -18.97
N SER A 114 7.45 22.28 -20.26
CA SER A 114 6.67 23.35 -20.89
C SER A 114 5.19 23.31 -20.47
N GLU A 115 4.60 22.13 -20.40
CA GLU A 115 3.20 21.95 -20.00
C GLU A 115 3.01 22.22 -18.50
N LEU A 116 3.97 21.86 -17.66
CA LEU A 116 3.98 22.24 -16.24
C LEU A 116 3.98 23.76 -16.07
N ALA A 117 4.82 24.46 -16.83
CA ALA A 117 4.86 25.93 -16.79
C ALA A 117 3.51 26.55 -17.21
N ALA A 118 2.80 25.93 -18.15
CA ALA A 118 1.50 26.38 -18.62
C ALA A 118 0.38 26.16 -17.60
N ILE A 119 0.41 25.06 -16.80
CA ILE A 119 -0.64 24.78 -15.82
C ILE A 119 -0.43 25.46 -14.46
N LYS A 120 0.81 25.79 -14.08
CA LYS A 120 1.12 26.43 -12.78
C LYS A 120 0.28 27.68 -12.50
N PRO A 121 0.13 28.64 -13.43
CA PRO A 121 -0.69 29.84 -13.19
C PRO A 121 -2.20 29.57 -13.13
N ARG A 122 -2.64 28.38 -13.53
CA ARG A 122 -4.04 27.97 -13.51
C ARG A 122 -4.46 27.26 -12.22
N LEU A 123 -3.49 26.87 -11.38
CA LEU A 123 -3.77 26.21 -10.10
C LEU A 123 -4.58 27.13 -9.19
N GLY A 124 -5.62 26.58 -8.58
CA GLY A 124 -6.33 27.25 -7.50
C GLY A 124 -5.56 27.15 -6.18
N TRP A 125 -5.86 28.05 -5.27
CA TRP A 125 -5.24 28.07 -3.95
C TRP A 125 -6.29 28.20 -2.86
N VAL A 126 -6.07 27.50 -1.74
CA VAL A 126 -6.95 27.61 -0.58
C VAL A 126 -6.13 27.78 0.69
N THR A 127 -6.61 28.65 1.59
CA THR A 127 -6.13 28.77 2.97
C THR A 127 -7.28 28.41 3.91
N ILE A 128 -7.07 27.45 4.80
CA ILE A 128 -8.08 26.98 5.73
C ILE A 128 -7.58 27.25 7.15
N THR A 129 -8.33 28.05 7.91
CA THR A 129 -8.02 28.33 9.31
C THR A 129 -9.09 27.69 10.19
N VAL A 130 -8.67 27.14 11.33
CA VAL A 130 -9.56 26.50 12.29
C VAL A 130 -9.27 27.03 13.68
N ALA A 131 -10.31 27.58 14.33
CA ALA A 131 -10.27 28.01 15.71
C ALA A 131 -11.18 27.12 16.57
N GLY A 132 -10.83 26.95 17.84
CA GLY A 132 -11.64 26.22 18.83
C GLY A 132 -11.09 24.85 19.22
N SER A 133 -10.28 24.19 18.39
CA SER A 133 -9.65 22.91 18.76
C SER A 133 -8.32 22.71 18.05
N ALA A 134 -7.30 22.27 18.80
CA ALA A 134 -6.00 21.88 18.24
C ALA A 134 -6.04 20.52 17.53
N ASP A 135 -7.00 19.66 17.89
CA ASP A 135 -7.14 18.31 17.33
C ASP A 135 -8.14 18.24 16.17
N ALA A 136 -8.41 19.39 15.53
CA ALA A 136 -9.32 19.45 14.41
C ALA A 136 -8.79 18.66 13.20
N ARG A 137 -9.66 17.84 12.61
CA ARG A 137 -9.40 17.13 11.36
C ARG A 137 -10.06 17.88 10.22
N VAL A 138 -9.27 18.27 9.26
CA VAL A 138 -9.72 18.98 8.06
C VAL A 138 -9.64 18.04 6.87
N THR A 139 -10.67 18.05 6.02
CA THR A 139 -10.64 17.39 4.71
C THR A 139 -11.07 18.37 3.63
N VAL A 140 -10.48 18.25 2.44
CA VAL A 140 -10.88 18.93 1.22
C VAL A 140 -11.28 17.89 0.20
N ASP A 141 -12.50 17.92 -0.29
CA ASP A 141 -13.11 16.92 -1.17
C ASP A 141 -12.93 15.48 -0.62
N GLY A 142 -13.03 15.31 0.69
CA GLY A 142 -12.80 14.04 1.38
C GLY A 142 -11.35 13.66 1.61
N ALA A 143 -10.38 14.31 0.96
CA ALA A 143 -8.95 14.07 1.17
C ALA A 143 -8.45 14.76 2.46
N PRO A 144 -7.73 14.05 3.35
CA PRO A 144 -7.26 14.64 4.60
C PRO A 144 -6.20 15.72 4.37
N VAL A 145 -6.32 16.81 5.12
CA VAL A 145 -5.33 17.89 5.20
C VAL A 145 -4.43 17.62 6.41
N PRO A 146 -3.11 17.47 6.23
CA PRO A 146 -2.21 17.33 7.36
C PRO A 146 -2.32 18.52 8.31
N PRO A 147 -2.23 18.34 9.64
CA PRO A 147 -2.31 19.45 10.59
C PRO A 147 -1.31 20.58 10.32
N ALA A 148 -0.12 20.24 9.86
CA ALA A 148 0.92 21.22 9.49
C ALA A 148 0.55 22.07 8.25
N ALA A 149 -0.46 21.68 7.47
CA ALA A 149 -0.93 22.42 6.30
C ALA A 149 -2.19 23.27 6.60
N VAL A 150 -2.73 23.19 7.82
CA VAL A 150 -3.81 24.08 8.27
C VAL A 150 -3.23 25.47 8.50
N GLY A 151 -3.89 26.51 8.02
CA GLY A 151 -3.40 27.89 8.04
C GLY A 151 -2.36 28.21 6.96
N VAL A 152 -1.96 27.22 6.16
CA VAL A 152 -0.97 27.42 5.08
C VAL A 152 -1.68 27.39 3.72
N ARG A 153 -1.26 28.29 2.83
CA ARG A 153 -1.73 28.32 1.44
C ARG A 153 -1.34 27.03 0.72
N ARG A 154 -2.32 26.32 0.16
CA ARG A 154 -2.11 25.06 -0.56
C ARG A 154 -2.78 25.07 -1.93
N ALA A 155 -2.17 24.39 -2.88
CA ALA A 155 -2.75 24.20 -4.20
C ALA A 155 -3.97 23.28 -4.14
N VAL A 156 -5.00 23.64 -4.91
CA VAL A 156 -6.20 22.82 -5.14
C VAL A 156 -6.59 22.90 -6.61
N ASN A 157 -7.39 21.94 -7.05
CA ASN A 157 -7.99 22.02 -8.37
C ASN A 157 -9.02 23.17 -8.41
N PRO A 158 -9.12 23.93 -9.52
CA PRO A 158 -10.18 24.92 -9.69
C PRO A 158 -11.58 24.31 -9.63
N GLY A 159 -12.59 25.15 -9.37
CA GLY A 159 -14.00 24.76 -9.25
C GLY A 159 -14.47 24.71 -7.82
N GLU A 160 -15.65 24.09 -7.59
CA GLU A 160 -16.23 23.95 -6.27
C GLU A 160 -15.45 22.95 -5.42
N ARG A 161 -15.02 23.37 -4.23
CA ARG A 161 -14.27 22.56 -3.26
C ARG A 161 -15.07 22.42 -1.96
N GLU A 162 -15.26 21.22 -1.48
CA GLU A 162 -15.89 20.97 -0.19
C GLU A 162 -14.81 20.88 0.91
N VAL A 163 -14.87 21.80 1.86
CA VAL A 163 -14.04 21.75 3.07
C VAL A 163 -14.89 21.28 4.23
N ARG A 164 -14.44 20.23 4.92
CA ARG A 164 -15.09 19.71 6.12
C ARG A 164 -14.11 19.71 7.28
N VAL A 165 -14.60 20.16 8.44
CA VAL A 165 -13.83 20.17 9.69
C VAL A 165 -14.59 19.41 10.76
N THR A 166 -13.89 18.52 11.45
CA THR A 166 -14.41 17.74 12.57
C THR A 166 -13.41 17.74 13.72
N ALA A 167 -13.92 17.81 14.97
CA ALA A 167 -13.11 17.65 16.17
C ALA A 167 -13.92 16.93 17.24
N LYS A 168 -13.25 16.23 18.15
CA LYS A 168 -13.91 15.52 19.24
C LYS A 168 -14.57 16.52 20.20
N GLY A 169 -15.88 16.34 20.47
CA GLY A 169 -16.63 17.23 21.34
C GLY A 169 -17.08 18.55 20.70
N PHE A 170 -17.00 18.65 19.38
CA PHE A 170 -17.44 19.81 18.62
C PHE A 170 -18.37 19.38 17.49
N LEU A 171 -19.28 20.29 17.12
CA LEU A 171 -20.16 20.10 15.98
C LEU A 171 -19.36 20.09 14.67
N PRO A 172 -19.57 19.10 13.78
CA PRO A 172 -18.89 19.07 12.49
C PRO A 172 -19.35 20.25 11.61
N GLN A 173 -18.40 20.90 10.94
CA GLN A 173 -18.69 22.00 10.02
C GLN A 173 -18.26 21.66 8.59
N LYS A 174 -19.00 22.24 7.63
CA LYS A 174 -18.75 22.07 6.20
C LYS A 174 -19.00 23.40 5.48
N LYS A 175 -18.09 23.73 4.55
CA LYS A 175 -18.22 24.87 3.64
C LYS A 175 -17.85 24.48 2.22
N SER A 176 -18.62 24.94 1.23
CA SER A 176 -18.26 24.90 -0.17
C SER A 176 -17.56 26.20 -0.56
N LEU A 177 -16.46 26.09 -1.30
CA LEU A 177 -15.67 27.21 -1.81
C LEU A 177 -15.59 27.10 -3.32
N GLU A 178 -15.92 28.18 -4.01
CA GLU A 178 -15.66 28.29 -5.44
C GLU A 178 -14.24 28.85 -5.64
N VAL A 179 -13.36 28.07 -6.29
CA VAL A 179 -11.96 28.44 -6.55
C VAL A 179 -11.79 28.63 -8.05
N ALA A 180 -11.61 29.85 -8.50
CA ALA A 180 -11.34 30.14 -9.91
C ALA A 180 -9.96 29.59 -10.34
N GLU A 181 -9.76 29.40 -11.65
CA GLU A 181 -8.41 29.12 -12.17
C GLU A 181 -7.46 30.26 -11.82
N GLY A 182 -6.31 29.92 -11.22
CA GLY A 182 -5.33 30.88 -10.72
C GLY A 182 -5.80 31.71 -9.51
N GLY A 183 -7.03 31.46 -9.04
CA GLY A 183 -7.65 32.21 -7.95
C GLY A 183 -7.25 31.68 -6.56
N GLU A 184 -7.60 32.47 -5.55
CA GLU A 184 -7.42 32.13 -4.15
C GLU A 184 -8.77 32.17 -3.42
N ALA A 185 -8.98 31.21 -2.51
CA ALA A 185 -10.11 31.20 -1.60
C ALA A 185 -9.64 30.95 -0.17
N SER A 186 -10.41 31.41 0.80
CA SER A 186 -10.15 31.16 2.21
C SER A 186 -11.40 30.62 2.91
N ALA A 187 -11.18 29.74 3.87
CA ALA A 187 -12.23 29.21 4.72
C ALA A 187 -11.82 29.29 6.18
N ASP A 188 -12.54 30.10 6.94
CA ASP A 188 -12.35 30.23 8.37
C ASP A 188 -13.45 29.43 9.08
N PHE A 189 -13.04 28.55 10.00
CA PHE A 189 -13.92 27.73 10.82
C PHE A 189 -13.73 28.10 12.29
N THR A 190 -14.83 28.35 12.98
CA THR A 190 -14.84 28.47 14.43
C THR A 190 -15.68 27.31 14.95
N LEU A 191 -15.06 26.34 15.60
CA LEU A 191 -15.74 25.15 16.08
C LEU A 191 -16.57 25.49 17.31
N GLU A 192 -17.82 25.06 17.29
CA GLU A 192 -18.76 25.19 18.41
C GLU A 192 -18.79 23.86 19.19
N PRO A 193 -18.71 23.91 20.55
CA PRO A 193 -18.82 22.71 21.35
C PRO A 193 -20.17 22.00 21.07
N ASP A 194 -20.11 20.69 20.96
CA ASP A 194 -21.30 19.85 20.84
C ASP A 194 -21.93 19.69 22.23
N PRO A 195 -23.13 20.25 22.50
CA PRO A 195 -23.76 20.13 23.78
C PRO A 195 -24.08 18.69 24.18
N ASP A 196 -24.35 17.84 23.19
CA ASP A 196 -24.65 16.42 23.41
C ASP A 196 -23.38 15.59 23.70
N ALA A 197 -22.21 16.04 23.22
CA ALA A 197 -20.97 15.40 23.55
C ALA A 197 -20.58 15.55 25.03
N GLN A 198 -21.04 16.60 25.70
CA GLN A 198 -20.83 16.79 27.14
C GLN A 198 -21.82 15.95 27.98
N LEU A 199 -22.92 15.51 27.38
CA LEU A 199 -23.90 14.58 28.01
C LEU A 199 -23.55 13.12 27.79
N ALA A 200 -22.64 12.83 26.85
CA ALA A 200 -22.05 11.51 26.79
C ALA A 200 -21.34 11.26 28.15
N PRO A 201 -21.77 10.24 28.93
CA PRO A 201 -21.17 10.01 30.22
C PRO A 201 -19.64 9.96 30.00
N VAL A 202 -18.95 10.91 30.66
CA VAL A 202 -17.50 10.72 30.88
C VAL A 202 -17.43 9.25 31.30
N PRO A 203 -16.63 8.39 30.64
CA PRO A 203 -16.44 7.06 31.16
C PRO A 203 -16.01 7.32 32.59
N THR A 204 -16.93 7.19 33.54
CA THR A 204 -16.61 7.23 34.97
C THR A 204 -15.46 6.29 35.04
N GLU A 205 -14.30 6.83 35.45
CA GLU A 205 -13.10 6.02 35.71
C GLU A 205 -13.61 4.73 36.29
N ALA A 206 -13.58 3.71 35.44
CA ALA A 206 -14.37 2.52 35.62
C ALA A 206 -14.05 2.08 37.05
N ALA A 207 -15.05 2.15 37.91
CA ALA A 207 -14.99 1.52 39.23
C ALA A 207 -14.25 0.23 38.99
N ALA A 208 -13.14 0.03 39.68
CA ALA A 208 -12.18 -1.05 39.48
C ALA A 208 -12.95 -2.28 38.98
N PRO A 209 -12.66 -2.82 37.80
CA PRO A 209 -13.52 -3.80 37.17
C PRO A 209 -13.86 -4.85 38.19
N ALA A 210 -15.15 -5.01 38.49
CA ALA A 210 -15.61 -6.15 39.27
C ALA A 210 -14.91 -7.37 38.69
N PRO A 211 -14.33 -8.28 39.48
CA PRO A 211 -13.50 -9.35 38.98
C PRO A 211 -14.21 -9.96 37.77
N VAL A 212 -13.71 -9.69 36.58
CA VAL A 212 -14.23 -10.29 35.36
C VAL A 212 -13.96 -11.76 35.58
N GLU A 213 -15.02 -12.52 35.79
CA GLU A 213 -14.94 -13.98 35.84
C GLU A 213 -14.13 -14.36 34.61
N ALA A 214 -12.92 -14.87 34.83
CA ALA A 214 -11.94 -15.12 33.76
C ALA A 214 -12.65 -15.93 32.68
N ALA A 215 -12.89 -15.28 31.53
CA ALA A 215 -13.52 -15.92 30.39
C ALA A 215 -12.77 -17.23 30.16
N LYS A 216 -13.46 -18.37 30.30
CA LYS A 216 -12.89 -19.69 30.18
C LYS A 216 -12.09 -19.73 28.91
N HIS A 217 -10.79 -19.77 29.05
CA HIS A 217 -9.85 -19.80 27.96
C HIS A 217 -10.14 -21.00 27.07
N ASN A 218 -10.66 -20.74 25.88
CA ASN A 218 -10.96 -21.82 24.94
C ASN A 218 -9.77 -21.97 23.97
N PRO A 219 -8.90 -22.95 24.15
CA PRO A 219 -7.72 -23.16 23.29
C PRO A 219 -8.06 -23.72 21.91
N THR A 220 -9.32 -24.05 21.67
CA THR A 220 -9.79 -24.70 20.44
C THR A 220 -9.38 -23.95 19.16
N PRO A 221 -9.52 -22.59 19.02
CA PRO A 221 -9.15 -21.90 17.78
C PRO A 221 -7.66 -22.02 17.45
N MET A 222 -6.80 -22.10 18.46
CA MET A 222 -5.35 -22.26 18.28
C MET A 222 -5.02 -23.62 17.69
N TYR A 223 -5.60 -24.71 18.22
CA TYR A 223 -5.37 -26.06 17.70
C TYR A 223 -5.94 -26.25 16.29
N VAL A 224 -7.07 -25.59 15.96
CA VAL A 224 -7.63 -25.59 14.60
C VAL A 224 -6.68 -24.90 13.63
N ALA A 225 -6.12 -23.73 13.99
CA ALA A 225 -5.16 -23.01 13.15
C ALA A 225 -3.90 -23.85 12.88
N PHE A 226 -3.32 -24.47 13.90
CA PHE A 226 -2.17 -25.38 13.73
C PHE A 226 -2.50 -26.62 12.92
N GLY A 227 -3.71 -27.20 13.11
CA GLY A 227 -4.16 -28.39 12.37
C GLY A 227 -4.30 -28.10 10.88
N VAL A 228 -4.95 -27.00 10.51
CA VAL A 228 -5.12 -26.58 9.10
C VAL A 228 -3.76 -26.19 8.48
N GLY A 229 -2.92 -25.48 9.22
CA GLY A 229 -1.58 -25.10 8.76
C GLY A 229 -0.68 -26.31 8.54
N GLY A 230 -0.68 -27.27 9.44
CA GLY A 230 0.08 -28.52 9.34
C GLY A 230 -0.38 -29.40 8.17
N ALA A 231 -1.68 -29.56 7.99
CA ALA A 231 -2.25 -30.30 6.86
C ALA A 231 -1.88 -29.65 5.51
N GLY A 232 -1.94 -28.32 5.41
CA GLY A 232 -1.54 -27.57 4.22
C GLY A 232 -0.08 -27.80 3.84
N LEU A 233 0.85 -27.79 4.81
CA LEU A 233 2.27 -28.08 4.56
C LEU A 233 2.50 -29.53 4.11
N LEU A 234 1.81 -30.52 4.69
CA LEU A 234 1.94 -31.91 4.28
C LEU A 234 1.47 -32.11 2.84
N VAL A 235 0.30 -31.57 2.48
CA VAL A 235 -0.19 -31.61 1.08
C VAL A 235 0.79 -30.92 0.14
N GLY A 236 1.27 -29.72 0.51
CA GLY A 236 2.26 -28.97 -0.27
C GLY A 236 3.56 -29.75 -0.49
N ALA A 237 4.09 -30.41 0.55
CA ALA A 237 5.32 -31.17 0.46
C ALA A 237 5.18 -32.43 -0.41
N VAL A 238 4.09 -33.18 -0.24
CA VAL A 238 3.83 -34.40 -1.04
C VAL A 238 3.63 -34.06 -2.51
N THR A 239 2.77 -33.07 -2.82
CA THR A 239 2.50 -32.66 -4.21
C THR A 239 3.70 -31.97 -4.85
N GLY A 240 4.48 -31.19 -4.07
CA GLY A 240 5.74 -30.59 -4.52
C GLY A 240 6.80 -31.64 -4.85
N GLY A 241 6.96 -32.68 -4.01
CA GLY A 241 7.86 -33.80 -4.27
C GLY A 241 7.49 -34.58 -5.55
N LEU A 242 6.19 -34.83 -5.76
CA LEU A 242 5.68 -35.44 -6.98
C LEU A 242 5.88 -34.57 -8.22
N ALA A 243 5.74 -33.24 -8.09
CA ALA A 243 6.04 -32.30 -9.18
C ALA A 243 7.52 -32.31 -9.55
N LEU A 244 8.42 -32.35 -8.56
CA LEU A 244 9.87 -32.44 -8.83
C LEU A 244 10.26 -33.75 -9.55
N SER A 245 9.65 -34.88 -9.20
CA SER A 245 9.89 -36.13 -9.92
C SER A 245 9.42 -36.06 -11.38
N LYS A 246 8.27 -35.43 -11.64
CA LYS A 246 7.78 -35.21 -13.01
C LYS A 246 8.64 -34.23 -13.80
N ARG A 247 9.27 -33.25 -13.14
CA ARG A 247 10.23 -32.36 -13.77
C ARG A 247 11.47 -33.11 -14.27
N SER A 248 11.96 -34.09 -13.54
CA SER A 248 13.12 -34.91 -13.99
C SER A 248 12.77 -35.78 -15.20
N GLU A 249 11.55 -36.30 -15.29
CA GLU A 249 11.07 -37.01 -16.48
C GLU A 249 10.98 -36.08 -17.71
N LEU A 250 10.48 -34.86 -17.53
CA LEU A 250 10.38 -33.87 -18.60
C LEU A 250 11.75 -33.38 -19.06
N ALA A 251 12.70 -33.19 -18.15
CA ALA A 251 14.06 -32.76 -18.48
C ALA A 251 14.80 -33.72 -19.40
N SER A 252 14.48 -35.02 -19.33
CA SER A 252 15.05 -36.04 -20.21
C SER A 252 14.32 -36.22 -21.54
N ALA A 253 13.07 -35.74 -21.63
CA ALA A 253 12.17 -35.93 -22.77
C ALA A 253 11.96 -34.68 -23.65
N CYS A 254 12.35 -33.50 -23.19
CA CYS A 254 12.24 -32.22 -23.89
C CYS A 254 13.62 -31.68 -24.25
N ASN A 255 13.72 -30.90 -25.36
CA ASN A 255 14.98 -30.26 -25.74
C ASN A 255 15.16 -28.90 -25.02
N SER A 256 16.36 -28.27 -25.20
CA SER A 256 16.71 -26.96 -24.60
C SER A 256 15.85 -25.78 -25.07
N ALA A 257 14.98 -25.99 -26.07
CA ALA A 257 14.00 -24.99 -26.57
C ALA A 257 12.57 -25.28 -26.10
N ASP A 258 12.38 -26.01 -25.00
CA ASP A 258 11.08 -26.40 -24.41
C ASP A 258 10.14 -27.15 -25.36
N GLN A 259 10.68 -27.77 -26.42
CA GLN A 259 9.91 -28.57 -27.35
C GLN A 259 9.89 -30.03 -26.87
N CYS A 260 8.75 -30.48 -26.39
CA CYS A 260 8.52 -31.83 -25.93
C CYS A 260 7.82 -32.67 -27.02
N ARG A 261 8.06 -34.00 -27.02
CA ARG A 261 7.35 -34.91 -27.92
C ARG A 261 5.85 -34.89 -27.65
N SER A 262 5.05 -35.02 -28.71
CA SER A 262 3.58 -34.89 -28.68
C SER A 262 2.84 -35.83 -27.71
N ASN A 263 3.47 -36.94 -27.30
CA ASN A 263 2.89 -37.89 -26.33
C ASN A 263 3.09 -37.48 -24.85
N GLN A 264 3.79 -36.37 -24.57
CA GLN A 264 4.09 -35.91 -23.20
C GLN A 264 3.09 -34.88 -22.63
N LYS A 265 2.01 -34.58 -23.36
CA LYS A 265 0.98 -33.60 -22.93
C LYS A 265 0.38 -33.92 -21.56
N ASN A 266 0.16 -35.21 -21.28
CA ASN A 266 -0.41 -35.63 -19.99
C ASN A 266 0.57 -35.45 -18.81
N VAL A 267 1.88 -35.64 -19.05
CA VAL A 267 2.90 -35.42 -18.03
C VAL A 267 3.06 -33.93 -17.73
N LEU A 268 3.00 -33.09 -18.76
CA LEU A 268 3.07 -31.64 -18.64
C LEU A 268 1.85 -31.06 -17.89
N SER A 269 0.64 -31.54 -18.24
CA SER A 269 -0.58 -31.11 -17.53
C SER A 269 -0.58 -31.55 -16.05
N SER A 270 -0.10 -32.75 -15.77
CA SER A 270 0.05 -33.23 -14.39
C SER A 270 1.09 -32.44 -13.60
N TYR A 271 2.21 -32.05 -14.22
CA TYR A 271 3.23 -31.19 -13.61
C TYR A 271 2.65 -29.82 -13.22
N HIS A 272 1.91 -29.17 -14.12
CA HIS A 272 1.27 -27.89 -13.82
C HIS A 272 0.21 -28.01 -12.72
N ALA A 273 -0.63 -29.04 -12.77
CA ALA A 273 -1.65 -29.28 -11.73
C ALA A 273 -1.01 -29.50 -10.35
N LEU A 274 0.00 -30.38 -10.26
CA LEU A 274 0.71 -30.64 -9.01
C LEU A 274 1.44 -29.41 -8.48
N GLY A 275 2.04 -28.61 -9.36
CA GLY A 275 2.70 -27.34 -9.00
C GLY A 275 1.72 -26.32 -8.41
N THR A 276 0.54 -26.17 -9.01
CA THR A 276 -0.52 -25.27 -8.50
C THR A 276 -1.03 -25.73 -7.14
N VAL A 277 -1.33 -27.02 -6.98
CA VAL A 277 -1.81 -27.60 -5.69
C VAL A 277 -0.74 -27.44 -4.61
N SER A 278 0.53 -27.67 -4.94
CA SER A 278 1.65 -27.47 -4.01
C SER A 278 1.75 -26.01 -3.56
N GLY A 279 1.67 -25.06 -4.49
CA GLY A 279 1.73 -23.62 -4.18
C GLY A 279 0.59 -23.18 -3.24
N VAL A 280 -0.64 -23.61 -3.51
CA VAL A 280 -1.79 -23.34 -2.64
C VAL A 280 -1.61 -24.00 -1.27
N GLY A 281 -1.17 -25.25 -1.23
CA GLY A 281 -0.93 -26.00 0.01
C GLY A 281 0.10 -25.32 0.92
N PHE A 282 1.23 -24.88 0.37
CA PHE A 282 2.24 -24.11 1.12
C PHE A 282 1.71 -22.74 1.57
N GLY A 283 0.95 -22.03 0.71
CA GLY A 283 0.35 -20.74 1.07
C GLY A 283 -0.56 -20.85 2.28
N VAL A 284 -1.51 -21.80 2.26
CA VAL A 284 -2.43 -22.09 3.37
C VAL A 284 -1.65 -22.56 4.61
N GLY A 285 -0.61 -23.38 4.43
CA GLY A 285 0.24 -23.87 5.50
C GLY A 285 0.96 -22.74 6.26
N ILE A 286 1.59 -21.81 5.55
CA ILE A 286 2.32 -20.68 6.14
C ILE A 286 1.37 -19.72 6.86
N VAL A 287 0.22 -19.39 6.25
CA VAL A 287 -0.78 -18.51 6.87
C VAL A 287 -1.38 -19.16 8.13
N GLY A 288 -1.73 -20.44 8.08
CA GLY A 288 -2.30 -21.17 9.22
C GLY A 288 -1.31 -21.29 10.38
N LEU A 289 -0.04 -21.59 10.12
CA LEU A 289 0.99 -21.64 11.16
C LEU A 289 1.28 -20.24 11.72
N GLY A 290 1.35 -19.22 10.87
CA GLY A 290 1.55 -17.83 11.30
C GLY A 290 0.45 -17.36 12.23
N ALA A 291 -0.81 -17.61 11.88
CA ALA A 291 -1.96 -17.31 12.72
C ALA A 291 -1.94 -18.12 14.04
N GLY A 292 -1.58 -19.39 13.99
CA GLY A 292 -1.44 -20.26 15.17
C GLY A 292 -0.39 -19.73 16.14
N VAL A 293 0.79 -19.30 15.64
CA VAL A 293 1.86 -18.70 16.45
C VAL A 293 1.43 -17.36 17.03
N ALA A 294 0.78 -16.51 16.24
CA ALA A 294 0.27 -15.21 16.71
C ALA A 294 -0.75 -15.39 17.84
N LEU A 295 -1.72 -16.30 17.68
CA LEU A 295 -2.68 -16.64 18.72
C LEU A 295 -2.01 -17.22 19.96
N TRP A 296 -0.97 -18.04 19.79
CA TRP A 296 -0.20 -18.61 20.90
C TRP A 296 0.56 -17.52 21.68
N LEU A 297 1.20 -16.57 20.99
CA LEU A 297 1.89 -15.44 21.62
C LEU A 297 0.92 -14.53 22.37
N LEU A 298 -0.22 -14.19 21.76
CA LEU A 298 -1.26 -13.37 22.38
C LEU A 298 -1.91 -14.06 23.59
N ASN A 299 -1.96 -15.38 23.61
CA ASN A 299 -2.51 -16.16 24.70
C ASN A 299 -1.49 -16.47 25.81
N ARG A 300 -0.20 -16.25 25.61
CA ARG A 300 0.84 -16.57 26.59
C ARG A 300 0.89 -15.59 27.75
N ASP A 301 0.40 -14.36 27.55
CA ASP A 301 0.47 -13.29 28.53
C ASP A 301 -0.71 -13.28 29.53
N SER A 302 -1.61 -14.29 29.48
CA SER A 302 -2.75 -14.39 30.39
C SER A 302 -2.49 -15.23 31.67
N ALA A 303 -1.25 -15.67 31.89
CA ALA A 303 -0.86 -16.25 33.18
C ALA A 303 -0.43 -15.13 34.13
N ALA A 304 -1.32 -14.77 35.04
CA ALA A 304 -1.17 -13.69 36.02
C ALA A 304 0.15 -13.73 36.77
N GLN A 305 0.94 -12.66 36.62
CA GLN A 305 1.87 -12.19 37.64
C GLN A 305 1.50 -10.75 38.01
N PRO A 306 1.53 -10.37 39.28
CA PRO A 306 1.28 -8.98 39.70
C PRO A 306 2.40 -8.11 39.15
N ALA A 307 2.05 -7.17 38.29
CA ALA A 307 2.95 -6.30 37.58
C ALA A 307 3.63 -5.29 38.55
N GLN A 308 4.94 -5.24 38.53
CA GLN A 308 5.69 -4.02 38.68
C GLN A 308 6.27 -3.63 37.32
N GLY A 309 5.63 -2.71 36.70
CA GLY A 309 6.10 -1.52 36.05
C GLY A 309 7.14 -1.61 34.91
N LEU A 310 7.04 -2.48 33.91
CA LEU A 310 7.75 -2.23 32.65
C LEU A 310 6.74 -2.27 31.50
N VAL A 311 6.37 -1.11 30.98
CA VAL A 311 5.54 -1.01 29.78
C VAL A 311 6.46 -0.80 28.59
N ILE A 312 6.57 -1.82 27.72
CA ILE A 312 7.31 -1.73 26.46
C ILE A 312 6.30 -1.57 25.34
N GLN A 313 6.35 -0.44 24.65
CA GLN A 313 5.54 -0.19 23.45
C GLN A 313 6.44 -0.33 22.21
N PRO A 314 6.23 -1.37 21.40
CA PRO A 314 6.92 -1.47 20.11
C PRO A 314 6.34 -0.44 19.13
N TYR A 315 7.21 0.22 18.36
CA TYR A 315 6.80 1.07 17.25
C TYR A 315 7.51 0.65 15.96
N VAL A 316 6.81 0.80 14.85
CA VAL A 316 7.33 0.55 13.50
C VAL A 316 7.15 1.81 12.68
N GLY A 317 8.25 2.42 12.25
CA GLY A 317 8.28 3.56 11.32
C GLY A 317 8.80 3.14 9.96
N VAL A 318 8.72 4.03 8.96
CA VAL A 318 9.02 3.76 7.53
C VAL A 318 10.46 3.27 7.29
N ALA A 319 11.39 3.48 8.23
CA ALA A 319 12.76 2.97 8.18
C ALA A 319 13.32 2.64 9.57
N SER A 320 12.46 2.52 10.59
CA SER A 320 12.90 2.26 11.96
C SER A 320 11.93 1.35 12.69
N VAL A 321 12.47 0.41 13.45
CA VAL A 321 11.75 -0.44 14.38
C VAL A 321 12.39 -0.23 15.75
N GLY A 322 11.58 0.05 16.76
CA GLY A 322 12.07 0.28 18.10
C GLY A 322 11.03 -0.08 19.16
N ALA A 323 11.44 -0.03 20.43
CA ALA A 323 10.58 -0.16 21.58
C ALA A 323 10.89 0.94 22.57
N LEU A 324 9.85 1.59 23.11
CA LEU A 324 9.94 2.55 24.20
C LEU A 324 9.49 1.85 25.48
N GLY A 325 10.34 1.86 26.49
CA GLY A 325 10.04 1.32 27.81
C GLY A 325 10.01 2.44 28.86
N SER A 326 8.96 2.46 29.70
CA SER A 326 8.93 3.26 30.93
C SER A 326 8.94 2.31 32.13
N PHE A 327 9.80 2.60 33.09
CA PHE A 327 10.00 1.85 34.34
C PHE A 327 9.79 2.77 35.52
#